data_ac2c48c90ce29224b47f7795539c6d3c
#
_entry.id   ac2c48c90ce29224b47f7795539c6d3c
#
_cell.length_a   1.000
_cell.length_b   1.000
_cell.length_c   1.000
_cell.angle_alpha   90.00
_cell.angle_beta   90.00
_cell.angle_gamma   90.00
#
_symmetry.space_group_name_H-M   'P 1'
#
loop_
_entity.id
_entity.type
_entity.pdbx_description
1 polymer ?
#
loop_
_entity_poly.entity_id
_entity_poly.type
_entity_poly.pdbx_seq_one_letter_code
_entity_poly.pdbx_strand_id
1 'polypeptide(L)'
;MSASFATGTAPDVNQINWNWITSFSSDGSAFYDLNKVSDILDLTQFSETNLNACTVANELQAVPVAMTGRIFYWNKTTFDKAGLETPKSLADLMAAGPVFKEKLGDDYYPLAMNEYDRTILMVFYLESKYGKPWVENNTLQYSAEEIQDGLNFITSLEDAHVIPTIQTLLNDGAESLDKNPKWMDGRYAGIFEWDSSASKFEGALNEGEEFVVGEEFTDMGDSKGGFAKVSMCFAISENTEHPAECAALINFLLNEEEGVKIMASERGIPASAAGLKVCQDNNLLNEKVAEANSKVLAHVEFQLDPKFEAAALKNTDGVYYDVMAGLSYGDYDAEEAAEILVEGIEEVLNK
;
A
#
# COMPACT_ATOMS: atom_id res chain seq x y z
N MET A 1 -15.34 -0.04 15.73
CA MET A 1 -16.17 -0.34 14.53
C MET A 1 -16.91 -1.67 14.66
N SER A 2 -16.26 -2.82 14.75
CA SER A 2 -16.95 -4.14 14.82
C SER A 2 -18.07 -4.20 15.86
N ALA A 3 -17.85 -3.70 17.09
CA ALA A 3 -18.85 -3.69 18.14
C ALA A 3 -20.05 -2.78 17.80
N SER A 4 -19.85 -1.64 17.17
CA SER A 4 -20.92 -0.71 16.81
C SER A 4 -21.79 -1.23 15.65
N PHE A 5 -21.20 -1.92 14.68
CA PHE A 5 -21.96 -2.63 13.64
C PHE A 5 -22.77 -3.78 14.23
N ALA A 6 -22.15 -4.62 15.07
CA ALA A 6 -22.84 -5.74 15.71
C ALA A 6 -24.02 -5.32 16.63
N THR A 7 -23.97 -4.12 17.20
CA THR A 7 -25.01 -3.57 18.08
C THR A 7 -25.98 -2.63 17.37
N GLY A 8 -25.82 -2.36 16.07
CA GLY A 8 -26.65 -1.42 15.32
C GLY A 8 -26.47 0.04 15.75
N THR A 9 -25.33 0.39 16.36
CA THR A 9 -25.01 1.75 16.83
C THR A 9 -23.87 2.39 16.02
N ALA A 10 -23.57 1.88 14.83
CA ALA A 10 -22.59 2.46 13.93
C ALA A 10 -23.04 3.89 13.50
N PRO A 11 -22.09 4.82 13.27
CA PRO A 11 -22.41 6.10 12.63
C PRO A 11 -23.09 5.89 11.27
N ASP A 12 -23.93 6.86 10.86
CA ASP A 12 -24.60 6.80 9.55
C ASP A 12 -23.60 6.79 8.39
N VAL A 13 -22.56 7.65 8.46
CA VAL A 13 -21.45 7.69 7.48
C VAL A 13 -20.16 7.21 8.13
N ASN A 14 -19.47 6.30 7.46
CA ASN A 14 -18.22 5.71 7.92
C ASN A 14 -17.11 5.92 6.89
N GLN A 15 -15.97 6.44 7.32
CA GLN A 15 -14.73 6.30 6.55
C GLN A 15 -14.09 4.96 6.93
N ILE A 16 -13.87 4.11 5.93
CA ILE A 16 -13.37 2.75 6.11
C ILE A 16 -12.15 2.50 5.21
N ASN A 17 -11.27 1.60 5.61
CA ASN A 17 -10.31 1.01 4.69
C ASN A 17 -11.07 0.13 3.68
N TRP A 18 -10.60 0.08 2.45
CA TRP A 18 -11.24 -0.68 1.39
C TRP A 18 -11.45 -2.17 1.73
N ASN A 19 -10.45 -2.83 2.27
CA ASN A 19 -10.53 -4.24 2.67
C ASN A 19 -11.55 -4.51 3.80
N TRP A 20 -12.02 -3.48 4.47
CA TRP A 20 -13.08 -3.62 5.48
C TRP A 20 -14.46 -3.87 4.87
N ILE A 21 -14.66 -3.54 3.61
CA ILE A 21 -15.91 -3.87 2.90
C ILE A 21 -16.16 -5.38 2.99
N THR A 22 -15.19 -6.19 2.58
CA THR A 22 -15.31 -7.66 2.66
C THR A 22 -15.30 -8.20 4.08
N SER A 23 -14.61 -7.53 5.01
CA SER A 23 -14.52 -7.96 6.41
C SER A 23 -15.82 -7.72 7.19
N PHE A 24 -16.56 -6.63 6.90
CA PHE A 24 -17.79 -6.27 7.60
C PHE A 24 -19.05 -6.59 6.82
N SER A 25 -18.97 -6.70 5.50
CA SER A 25 -20.10 -6.87 4.60
C SER A 25 -19.79 -7.90 3.50
N SER A 26 -19.32 -9.08 3.88
CA SER A 26 -18.97 -10.14 2.93
C SER A 26 -20.17 -10.65 2.10
N ASP A 27 -21.38 -10.43 2.58
CA ASP A 27 -22.65 -10.75 1.94
C ASP A 27 -23.41 -9.52 1.38
N GLY A 28 -22.84 -8.32 1.53
CA GLY A 28 -23.45 -7.07 1.11
C GLY A 28 -24.43 -6.46 2.12
N SER A 29 -24.59 -7.00 3.33
CA SER A 29 -25.68 -6.64 4.24
C SER A 29 -25.36 -5.54 5.27
N ALA A 30 -24.09 -5.14 5.45
CA ALA A 30 -23.72 -4.19 6.50
C ALA A 30 -23.77 -2.72 6.06
N PHE A 31 -23.60 -2.46 4.77
CA PHE A 31 -23.61 -1.11 4.22
C PHE A 31 -24.76 -0.93 3.23
N TYR A 32 -25.29 0.28 3.21
CA TYR A 32 -26.37 0.67 2.31
C TYR A 32 -25.89 0.67 0.85
N ASP A 33 -26.66 0.10 -0.04
CA ASP A 33 -26.35 0.09 -1.48
C ASP A 33 -26.43 1.50 -2.06
N LEU A 34 -25.26 2.08 -2.37
CA LEU A 34 -25.14 3.44 -2.89
C LEU A 34 -25.76 3.64 -4.29
N ASN A 35 -26.05 2.57 -5.03
CA ASN A 35 -26.80 2.67 -6.27
C ASN A 35 -28.22 3.23 -6.04
N LYS A 36 -28.80 3.00 -4.86
CA LYS A 36 -30.15 3.48 -4.49
C LYS A 36 -30.22 5.01 -4.24
N VAL A 37 -29.06 5.67 -4.13
CA VAL A 37 -28.93 7.12 -3.90
C VAL A 37 -28.09 7.82 -4.98
N SER A 38 -27.96 7.20 -6.15
CA SER A 38 -27.20 7.72 -7.29
C SER A 38 -27.78 8.99 -7.93
N ASP A 39 -28.98 9.37 -7.57
CA ASP A 39 -29.60 10.65 -7.92
C ASP A 39 -29.09 11.83 -7.05
N ILE A 40 -28.42 11.53 -5.92
CA ILE A 40 -27.83 12.50 -4.99
C ILE A 40 -26.30 12.41 -5.03
N LEU A 41 -25.74 11.21 -4.93
CA LEU A 41 -24.31 10.93 -5.04
C LEU A 41 -23.95 10.67 -6.50
N ASP A 42 -23.23 11.60 -7.13
CA ASP A 42 -22.81 11.47 -8.53
C ASP A 42 -21.72 10.40 -8.71
N LEU A 43 -22.15 9.16 -8.93
CA LEU A 43 -21.26 8.01 -9.16
C LEU A 43 -20.55 8.07 -10.52
N THR A 44 -21.00 8.91 -11.46
CA THR A 44 -20.36 9.05 -12.79
C THR A 44 -18.98 9.68 -12.73
N GLN A 45 -18.63 10.28 -11.59
CA GLN A 45 -17.30 10.85 -11.34
C GLN A 45 -16.22 9.78 -11.05
N PHE A 46 -16.61 8.52 -10.86
CA PHE A 46 -15.69 7.44 -10.51
C PHE A 46 -15.58 6.44 -11.67
N SER A 47 -14.39 5.86 -11.87
CA SER A 47 -14.22 4.82 -12.88
C SER A 47 -15.00 3.55 -12.51
N GLU A 48 -15.49 2.84 -13.53
CA GLU A 48 -16.20 1.57 -13.33
C GLU A 48 -15.33 0.55 -12.54
N THR A 49 -14.05 0.50 -12.83
CA THR A 49 -13.09 -0.35 -12.11
C THR A 49 -13.07 -0.05 -10.61
N ASN A 50 -13.02 1.23 -10.23
CA ASN A 50 -12.99 1.64 -8.83
C ASN A 50 -14.30 1.34 -8.10
N LEU A 51 -15.44 1.53 -8.76
CA LEU A 51 -16.76 1.18 -8.20
C LEU A 51 -16.91 -0.34 -8.05
N ASN A 52 -16.47 -1.11 -9.06
CA ASN A 52 -16.50 -2.57 -8.99
C ASN A 52 -15.67 -3.12 -7.84
N ALA A 53 -14.52 -2.51 -7.54
CA ALA A 53 -13.70 -2.87 -6.38
C ALA A 53 -14.40 -2.63 -5.02
N CYS A 54 -15.44 -1.79 -4.99
CA CYS A 54 -16.24 -1.49 -3.79
C CYS A 54 -17.61 -2.18 -3.79
N THR A 55 -17.85 -3.10 -4.73
CA THR A 55 -19.12 -3.79 -4.92
C THR A 55 -19.05 -5.22 -4.36
N VAL A 56 -20.03 -5.60 -3.54
CA VAL A 56 -20.20 -6.95 -2.99
C VAL A 56 -21.63 -7.40 -3.25
N ALA A 57 -21.82 -8.64 -3.68
CA ALA A 57 -23.14 -9.22 -3.97
C ALA A 57 -24.01 -8.38 -4.95
N ASN A 58 -23.39 -7.67 -5.90
CA ASN A 58 -23.98 -6.70 -6.82
C ASN A 58 -24.53 -5.42 -6.17
N GLU A 59 -24.17 -5.12 -4.94
CA GLU A 59 -24.49 -3.88 -4.23
C GLU A 59 -23.23 -3.03 -4.04
N LEU A 60 -23.30 -1.73 -4.36
CA LEU A 60 -22.19 -0.81 -4.16
C LEU A 60 -22.10 -0.41 -2.69
N GLN A 61 -21.23 -1.06 -1.95
CA GLN A 61 -21.11 -0.95 -0.50
C GLN A 61 -20.39 0.32 -0.02
N ALA A 62 -19.57 0.93 -0.88
CA ALA A 62 -18.84 2.13 -0.54
C ALA A 62 -18.43 2.90 -1.82
N VAL A 63 -18.03 4.16 -1.68
CA VAL A 63 -17.45 4.96 -2.75
C VAL A 63 -15.97 5.25 -2.45
N PRO A 64 -15.05 5.08 -3.43
CA PRO A 64 -13.62 5.25 -3.21
C PRO A 64 -13.23 6.72 -2.99
N VAL A 65 -12.35 6.98 -2.02
CA VAL A 65 -11.75 8.31 -1.80
C VAL A 65 -10.54 8.51 -2.71
N ALA A 66 -9.64 7.52 -2.75
CA ALA A 66 -8.42 7.56 -3.55
C ALA A 66 -7.99 6.17 -4.00
N MET A 67 -7.16 6.12 -5.04
CA MET A 67 -6.39 4.94 -5.41
C MET A 67 -4.98 5.09 -4.85
N THR A 68 -4.32 3.96 -4.53
CA THR A 68 -2.96 3.95 -3.97
C THR A 68 -2.20 2.71 -4.44
N GLY A 69 -0.89 2.82 -4.56
CA GLY A 69 0.04 1.72 -4.76
C GLY A 69 1.37 2.03 -4.10
N ARG A 70 2.33 1.13 -4.22
CA ARG A 70 3.64 1.27 -3.61
C ARG A 70 4.64 1.83 -4.62
N ILE A 71 5.58 2.65 -4.11
CA ILE A 71 6.71 3.18 -4.88
C ILE A 71 7.90 3.37 -3.95
N PHE A 72 9.09 3.44 -4.53
CA PHE A 72 10.31 3.77 -3.81
C PHE A 72 10.41 5.27 -3.52
N TYR A 73 10.94 5.60 -2.35
CA TYR A 73 11.35 6.95 -1.98
C TYR A 73 12.78 6.92 -1.52
N TRP A 74 13.54 7.95 -1.87
CA TRP A 74 14.97 8.00 -1.58
C TRP A 74 15.34 9.28 -0.84
N ASN A 75 16.25 9.16 0.13
CA ASN A 75 17.02 10.26 0.65
C ASN A 75 18.22 10.50 -0.27
N LYS A 76 18.06 11.39 -1.24
CA LYS A 76 19.09 11.69 -2.24
C LYS A 76 20.40 12.15 -1.60
N THR A 77 20.33 12.91 -0.50
CA THR A 77 21.51 13.39 0.23
C THR A 77 22.43 12.25 0.65
N THR A 78 21.88 11.12 1.10
CA THR A 78 22.70 9.96 1.49
C THR A 78 23.28 9.23 0.28
N PHE A 79 22.53 9.09 -0.81
CA PHE A 79 23.07 8.55 -2.06
C PHE A 79 24.22 9.42 -2.59
N ASP A 80 24.09 10.76 -2.56
CA ASP A 80 25.16 11.69 -2.94
C ASP A 80 26.41 11.51 -2.03
N LYS A 81 26.22 11.35 -0.71
CA LYS A 81 27.32 11.03 0.24
C LYS A 81 28.06 9.73 -0.13
N ALA A 82 27.32 8.71 -0.64
CA ALA A 82 27.89 7.46 -1.14
C ALA A 82 28.54 7.63 -2.52
N GLY A 83 28.29 8.74 -3.23
CA GLY A 83 28.74 8.99 -4.58
C GLY A 83 27.96 8.17 -5.62
N LEU A 84 26.67 7.95 -5.36
CA LEU A 84 25.74 7.21 -6.20
C LEU A 84 24.56 8.12 -6.60
N GLU A 85 23.98 7.84 -7.77
CA GLU A 85 22.62 8.29 -8.09
C GLU A 85 21.59 7.44 -7.32
N THR A 86 20.38 7.99 -7.11
CA THR A 86 19.27 7.18 -6.59
C THR A 86 18.91 6.05 -7.56
N PRO A 87 18.60 4.83 -7.06
CA PRO A 87 18.33 3.68 -7.92
C PRO A 87 17.16 3.90 -8.88
N LYS A 88 17.34 3.48 -10.13
CA LYS A 88 16.30 3.47 -11.18
C LYS A 88 15.98 2.05 -11.65
N SER A 89 16.68 1.06 -11.11
CA SER A 89 16.56 -0.35 -11.44
C SER A 89 16.89 -1.20 -10.22
N LEU A 90 16.46 -2.46 -10.23
CA LEU A 90 16.86 -3.45 -9.23
C LEU A 90 18.40 -3.64 -9.23
N ALA A 91 19.00 -3.63 -10.41
CA ALA A 91 20.45 -3.74 -10.54
C ALA A 91 21.20 -2.58 -9.84
N ASP A 92 20.70 -1.34 -9.98
CA ASP A 92 21.28 -0.18 -9.27
C ASP A 92 21.13 -0.34 -7.75
N LEU A 93 19.97 -0.78 -7.28
CA LEU A 93 19.68 -0.98 -5.87
C LEU A 93 20.61 -2.05 -5.28
N MET A 94 20.74 -3.20 -5.94
CA MET A 94 21.65 -4.28 -5.51
C MET A 94 23.10 -3.83 -5.46
N ALA A 95 23.55 -3.03 -6.42
CA ALA A 95 24.90 -2.48 -6.46
C ALA A 95 25.17 -1.46 -5.33
N ALA A 96 24.13 -0.77 -4.84
CA ALA A 96 24.27 0.25 -3.80
C ALA A 96 24.63 -0.34 -2.43
N GLY A 97 24.16 -1.53 -2.07
CA GLY A 97 24.37 -2.13 -0.75
C GLY A 97 25.86 -2.21 -0.35
N PRO A 98 26.73 -2.91 -1.12
CA PRO A 98 28.16 -2.98 -0.82
C PRO A 98 28.85 -1.61 -0.78
N VAL A 99 28.43 -0.67 -1.63
CA VAL A 99 29.01 0.68 -1.66
C VAL A 99 28.64 1.48 -0.41
N PHE A 100 27.40 1.38 0.07
CA PHE A 100 26.95 1.99 1.32
C PHE A 100 27.78 1.47 2.49
N LYS A 101 27.90 0.14 2.59
CA LYS A 101 28.70 -0.50 3.64
C LYS A 101 30.16 -0.03 3.62
N GLU A 102 30.78 0.00 2.44
CA GLU A 102 32.19 0.38 2.30
C GLU A 102 32.42 1.87 2.61
N LYS A 103 31.56 2.77 2.10
CA LYS A 103 31.79 4.22 2.16
C LYS A 103 31.18 4.88 3.37
N LEU A 104 30.03 4.42 3.84
CA LEU A 104 29.26 5.06 4.91
C LEU A 104 29.28 4.26 6.21
N GLY A 105 29.51 2.94 6.15
CA GLY A 105 29.58 2.04 7.30
C GLY A 105 28.38 1.12 7.46
N ASP A 106 28.48 0.19 8.41
CA ASP A 106 27.52 -0.91 8.62
C ASP A 106 26.10 -0.44 9.02
N ASP A 107 25.95 0.78 9.52
CA ASP A 107 24.65 1.35 9.94
C ASP A 107 23.86 2.01 8.80
N TYR A 108 24.44 2.09 7.61
CA TYR A 108 23.82 2.74 6.45
C TYR A 108 23.32 1.69 5.46
N TYR A 109 22.04 1.81 5.09
CA TYR A 109 21.38 0.92 4.15
C TYR A 109 20.70 1.70 3.04
N PRO A 110 20.80 1.26 1.76
CA PRO A 110 20.08 1.86 0.65
C PRO A 110 18.56 1.88 0.82
N LEU A 111 18.01 0.86 1.47
CA LEU A 111 16.57 0.66 1.63
C LEU A 111 16.26 0.10 3.03
N ALA A 112 15.14 0.50 3.62
CA ALA A 112 14.61 -0.09 4.84
C ALA A 112 13.16 -0.53 4.63
N MET A 113 12.83 -1.75 5.07
CA MET A 113 11.51 -2.35 4.92
C MET A 113 11.20 -3.24 6.12
N ASN A 114 10.01 -3.05 6.72
CA ASN A 114 9.47 -3.99 7.70
C ASN A 114 8.95 -5.27 7.01
N GLU A 115 8.42 -6.19 7.78
CA GLU A 115 7.94 -7.48 7.29
C GLU A 115 6.85 -7.35 6.23
N TYR A 116 5.89 -6.45 6.45
CA TYR A 116 4.81 -6.23 5.50
C TYR A 116 5.32 -5.58 4.19
N ASP A 117 6.24 -4.63 4.28
CA ASP A 117 6.83 -3.99 3.09
C ASP A 117 7.63 -4.99 2.25
N ARG A 118 8.35 -5.91 2.90
CA ARG A 118 9.06 -7.02 2.24
C ARG A 118 8.10 -7.95 1.53
N THR A 119 6.98 -8.29 2.15
CA THR A 119 5.94 -9.11 1.53
C THR A 119 5.40 -8.43 0.27
N ILE A 120 5.12 -7.14 0.32
CA ILE A 120 4.63 -6.41 -0.86
C ILE A 120 5.69 -6.36 -1.97
N LEU A 121 6.95 -6.07 -1.64
CA LEU A 121 8.02 -6.03 -2.65
C LEU A 121 8.25 -7.41 -3.27
N MET A 122 8.18 -8.49 -2.46
CA MET A 122 8.22 -9.87 -2.97
C MET A 122 7.10 -10.11 -3.99
N VAL A 123 5.87 -9.68 -3.68
CA VAL A 123 4.74 -9.83 -4.60
C VAL A 123 4.97 -9.05 -5.90
N PHE A 124 5.46 -7.80 -5.82
CA PHE A 124 5.81 -7.02 -7.01
C PHE A 124 6.87 -7.71 -7.88
N TYR A 125 7.91 -8.28 -7.24
CA TYR A 125 8.93 -9.07 -7.94
C TYR A 125 8.31 -10.28 -8.66
N LEU A 126 7.45 -11.04 -7.96
CA LEU A 126 6.81 -12.22 -8.53
C LEU A 126 5.85 -11.87 -9.67
N GLU A 127 5.05 -10.82 -9.50
CA GLU A 127 4.14 -10.34 -10.55
C GLU A 127 4.92 -9.85 -11.78
N SER A 128 6.05 -9.14 -11.59
CA SER A 128 6.92 -8.73 -12.69
C SER A 128 7.56 -9.91 -13.40
N LYS A 129 7.99 -10.92 -12.65
CA LYS A 129 8.69 -12.09 -13.18
C LYS A 129 7.77 -13.07 -13.89
N TYR A 130 6.58 -13.33 -13.32
CA TYR A 130 5.66 -14.37 -13.81
C TYR A 130 4.45 -13.83 -14.58
N GLY A 131 4.18 -12.51 -14.54
CA GLY A 131 3.11 -11.84 -15.31
C GLY A 131 1.70 -12.28 -14.90
N LYS A 132 1.45 -12.58 -13.62
CA LYS A 132 0.16 -13.00 -13.10
C LYS A 132 -0.12 -12.34 -11.74
N PRO A 133 -1.39 -12.05 -11.38
CA PRO A 133 -1.72 -11.43 -10.10
C PRO A 133 -1.43 -12.38 -8.93
N TRP A 134 -1.27 -11.84 -7.73
CA TRP A 134 -1.07 -12.64 -6.51
C TRP A 134 -2.26 -13.56 -6.23
N VAL A 135 -3.46 -13.01 -6.24
CA VAL A 135 -4.73 -13.74 -6.08
C VAL A 135 -5.68 -13.36 -7.20
N GLU A 136 -6.35 -14.32 -7.77
CA GLU A 136 -7.41 -14.13 -8.75
C GLU A 136 -8.56 -15.11 -8.48
N ASN A 137 -9.80 -14.61 -8.52
CA ASN A 137 -10.99 -15.41 -8.26
C ASN A 137 -10.91 -16.22 -6.95
N ASN A 138 -10.45 -15.57 -5.88
CA ASN A 138 -10.27 -16.16 -4.56
C ASN A 138 -9.29 -17.38 -4.54
N THR A 139 -8.33 -17.37 -5.44
CA THR A 139 -7.33 -18.44 -5.57
C THR A 139 -5.94 -17.84 -5.68
N LEU A 140 -5.00 -18.32 -4.85
CA LEU A 140 -3.58 -17.97 -4.95
C LEU A 140 -3.03 -18.46 -6.29
N GLN A 141 -2.37 -17.58 -7.05
CA GLN A 141 -1.90 -17.90 -8.41
C GLN A 141 -0.47 -18.47 -8.44
N TYR A 142 0.20 -18.54 -7.32
CA TYR A 142 1.60 -18.94 -7.21
C TYR A 142 1.76 -20.28 -6.50
N SER A 143 2.68 -21.10 -7.01
CA SER A 143 3.11 -22.32 -6.32
C SER A 143 4.08 -22.01 -5.19
N ALA A 144 4.31 -22.98 -4.30
CA ALA A 144 5.30 -22.84 -3.24
C ALA A 144 6.71 -22.55 -3.80
N GLU A 145 7.10 -23.18 -4.94
CA GLU A 145 8.41 -22.96 -5.56
C GLU A 145 8.55 -21.53 -6.13
N GLU A 146 7.47 -20.98 -6.70
CA GLU A 146 7.47 -19.59 -7.17
C GLU A 146 7.55 -18.61 -5.99
N ILE A 147 6.87 -18.89 -4.88
CA ILE A 147 6.94 -18.09 -3.65
C ILE A 147 8.32 -18.20 -3.01
N GLN A 148 8.92 -19.39 -2.98
CA GLN A 148 10.29 -19.61 -2.54
C GLN A 148 11.29 -18.73 -3.33
N ASP A 149 11.11 -18.61 -4.64
CA ASP A 149 11.91 -17.69 -5.47
C ASP A 149 11.78 -16.24 -5.01
N GLY A 150 10.56 -15.78 -4.70
CA GLY A 150 10.34 -14.45 -4.14
C GLY A 150 10.96 -14.24 -2.75
N LEU A 151 10.91 -15.24 -1.88
CA LEU A 151 11.54 -15.20 -0.56
C LEU A 151 13.07 -15.18 -0.68
N ASN A 152 13.64 -15.95 -1.59
CA ASN A 152 15.08 -15.90 -1.91
C ASN A 152 15.49 -14.51 -2.43
N PHE A 153 14.64 -13.85 -3.23
CA PHE A 153 14.87 -12.48 -3.64
C PHE A 153 14.97 -11.54 -2.42
N ILE A 154 14.05 -11.62 -1.45
CA ILE A 154 14.09 -10.80 -0.22
C ILE A 154 15.37 -11.10 0.59
N THR A 155 15.74 -12.37 0.77
CA THR A 155 16.98 -12.75 1.46
C THR A 155 18.20 -12.16 0.76
N SER A 156 18.22 -12.14 -0.58
CA SER A 156 19.33 -11.58 -1.35
C SER A 156 19.54 -10.08 -1.10
N LEU A 157 18.48 -9.33 -0.76
CA LEU A 157 18.59 -7.91 -0.39
C LEU A 157 19.29 -7.74 0.98
N GLU A 158 19.02 -8.61 1.95
CA GLU A 158 19.73 -8.60 3.24
C GLU A 158 21.21 -8.98 3.04
N ASP A 159 21.48 -10.07 2.33
CA ASP A 159 22.83 -10.58 2.07
C ASP A 159 23.71 -9.56 1.34
N ALA A 160 23.13 -8.79 0.44
CA ALA A 160 23.80 -7.72 -0.29
C ALA A 160 23.92 -6.41 0.49
N HIS A 161 23.52 -6.38 1.76
CA HIS A 161 23.48 -5.14 2.57
C HIS A 161 22.61 -4.03 1.97
N VAL A 162 21.58 -4.40 1.21
CA VAL A 162 20.60 -3.45 0.65
C VAL A 162 19.60 -3.05 1.72
N ILE A 163 19.12 -4.03 2.50
CA ILE A 163 18.20 -3.81 3.61
C ILE A 163 18.79 -4.30 4.93
N PRO A 164 18.46 -3.68 6.07
CA PRO A 164 18.80 -4.20 7.40
C PRO A 164 18.01 -5.48 7.69
N THR A 165 18.54 -6.35 8.55
CA THR A 165 17.77 -7.48 9.09
C THR A 165 16.58 -6.97 9.94
N ILE A 166 15.56 -7.81 10.11
CA ILE A 166 14.43 -7.49 11.01
C ILE A 166 14.93 -7.24 12.44
N GLN A 167 15.92 -8.02 12.92
CA GLN A 167 16.51 -7.79 14.24
C GLN A 167 17.14 -6.39 14.37
N THR A 168 17.78 -5.90 13.31
CA THR A 168 18.35 -4.54 13.28
C THR A 168 17.27 -3.48 13.38
N LEU A 169 16.18 -3.62 12.62
CA LEU A 169 15.03 -2.70 12.69
C LEU A 169 14.38 -2.68 14.08
N LEU A 170 14.19 -3.85 14.70
CA LEU A 170 13.61 -3.95 16.06
C LEU A 170 14.52 -3.32 17.11
N ASN A 171 15.84 -3.46 16.97
CA ASN A 171 16.80 -2.85 17.89
C ASN A 171 16.81 -1.31 17.83
N ASP A 172 16.36 -0.72 16.74
CA ASP A 172 16.19 0.74 16.63
C ASP A 172 15.05 1.25 17.51
N GLY A 173 14.09 0.39 17.89
CA GLY A 173 13.03 0.69 18.86
C GLY A 173 11.97 1.68 18.36
N ALA A 174 11.88 1.93 17.06
CA ALA A 174 10.88 2.82 16.49
C ALA A 174 9.55 2.09 16.24
N GLU A 175 8.43 2.76 16.48
CA GLU A 175 7.08 2.21 16.23
C GLU A 175 6.76 2.07 14.73
N SER A 176 7.42 2.86 13.89
CA SER A 176 7.24 2.89 12.43
C SER A 176 8.47 3.53 11.77
N LEU A 177 8.66 3.28 10.48
CA LEU A 177 9.85 3.79 9.75
C LEU A 177 9.91 5.32 9.72
N ASP A 178 8.79 6.03 9.61
CA ASP A 178 8.76 7.49 9.66
C ASP A 178 9.20 8.08 11.03
N LYS A 179 9.13 7.29 12.09
CA LYS A 179 9.60 7.65 13.44
C LYS A 179 10.98 7.08 13.76
N ASN A 180 11.60 6.35 12.84
CA ASN A 180 12.91 5.76 13.03
C ASN A 180 14.00 6.85 12.88
N PRO A 181 14.86 7.05 13.89
CA PRO A 181 15.95 8.02 13.80
C PRO A 181 16.88 7.80 12.60
N LYS A 182 17.06 6.54 12.15
CA LYS A 182 17.91 6.25 10.99
C LYS A 182 17.26 6.64 9.66
N TRP A 183 15.91 6.67 9.57
CA TRP A 183 15.23 7.32 8.46
C TRP A 183 15.42 8.83 8.52
N MET A 184 15.15 9.42 9.68
CA MET A 184 15.19 10.87 9.86
C MET A 184 16.55 11.50 9.55
N ASP A 185 17.66 10.80 9.87
CA ASP A 185 19.04 11.25 9.62
C ASP A 185 19.69 10.65 8.36
N GLY A 186 18.94 9.89 7.57
CA GLY A 186 19.34 9.36 6.28
C GLY A 186 20.23 8.11 6.34
N ARG A 187 20.43 7.47 7.49
CA ARG A 187 21.13 6.17 7.56
C ARG A 187 20.34 5.07 6.86
N TYR A 188 19.02 5.14 6.88
CA TYR A 188 18.14 4.44 5.95
C TYR A 188 17.83 5.39 4.80
N ALA A 189 18.42 5.13 3.63
CA ALA A 189 18.39 6.06 2.52
C ALA A 189 17.20 5.84 1.57
N GLY A 190 16.37 4.86 1.83
CA GLY A 190 15.19 4.56 1.01
C GLY A 190 14.14 3.80 1.78
N ILE A 191 12.92 3.89 1.28
CA ILE A 191 11.76 3.11 1.73
C ILE A 191 10.92 2.70 0.52
N PHE A 192 10.12 1.63 0.67
CA PHE A 192 9.11 1.22 -0.30
C PHE A 192 7.74 1.36 0.35
N GLU A 193 7.01 2.42 0.00
CA GLU A 193 5.83 2.86 0.75
C GLU A 193 4.69 3.31 -0.16
N TRP A 194 3.48 3.44 0.40
CA TRP A 194 2.32 3.92 -0.33
C TRP A 194 2.53 5.34 -0.87
N ASP A 195 2.09 5.60 -2.09
CA ASP A 195 2.16 6.91 -2.74
C ASP A 195 1.50 8.03 -1.91
N SER A 196 0.42 7.70 -1.21
CA SER A 196 -0.27 8.62 -0.30
C SER A 196 0.53 8.99 0.96
N SER A 197 1.62 8.29 1.25
CA SER A 197 2.47 8.53 2.44
C SER A 197 3.66 9.46 2.17
N ALA A 198 3.86 9.92 0.93
CA ALA A 198 5.02 10.74 0.54
C ALA A 198 5.25 11.93 1.48
N SER A 199 4.23 12.74 1.76
CA SER A 199 4.35 13.93 2.63
C SER A 199 4.77 13.57 4.06
N LYS A 200 4.27 12.44 4.58
CA LYS A 200 4.58 11.97 5.94
C LYS A 200 6.06 11.63 6.08
N PHE A 201 6.61 10.90 5.10
CA PHE A 201 8.02 10.49 5.12
C PHE A 201 8.97 11.63 4.78
N GLU A 202 8.60 12.51 3.85
CA GLU A 202 9.34 13.76 3.58
C GLU A 202 9.43 14.63 4.83
N GLY A 203 8.28 14.86 5.50
CA GLY A 203 8.19 15.68 6.72
C GLY A 203 8.91 15.10 7.94
N ALA A 204 9.28 13.80 7.91
CA ALA A 204 10.04 13.15 8.97
C ALA A 204 11.56 13.33 8.84
N LEU A 205 12.07 13.70 7.66
CA LEU A 205 13.51 13.90 7.45
C LEU A 205 14.03 15.11 8.20
N ASN A 206 15.27 15.04 8.67
CA ASN A 206 15.96 16.18 9.27
C ASN A 206 16.20 17.28 8.24
N GLU A 207 16.38 18.51 8.73
CA GLU A 207 16.69 19.67 7.89
C GLU A 207 17.96 19.43 7.08
N GLY A 208 17.87 19.68 5.77
CA GLY A 208 18.98 19.49 4.82
C GLY A 208 19.03 18.14 4.13
N GLU A 209 18.16 17.20 4.49
CA GLU A 209 18.00 15.96 3.77
C GLU A 209 17.04 16.15 2.58
N GLU A 210 17.40 15.65 1.40
CA GLU A 210 16.61 15.79 0.16
C GLU A 210 15.79 14.52 -0.12
N PHE A 211 14.46 14.66 -0.09
CA PHE A 211 13.51 13.59 -0.39
C PHE A 211 13.15 13.59 -1.88
N VAL A 212 13.23 12.43 -2.53
CA VAL A 212 12.82 12.27 -3.93
C VAL A 212 11.94 11.06 -4.11
N VAL A 213 10.96 11.18 -5.02
CA VAL A 213 10.14 10.07 -5.47
C VAL A 213 10.96 9.23 -6.45
N GLY A 214 11.10 7.94 -6.19
CA GLY A 214 11.82 7.02 -7.03
C GLY A 214 11.08 6.67 -8.33
N GLU A 215 11.62 5.71 -9.04
CA GLU A 215 10.99 5.10 -10.21
C GLU A 215 10.56 3.68 -9.87
N GLU A 216 9.57 3.17 -10.59
CA GLU A 216 9.25 1.75 -10.59
C GLU A 216 10.30 0.99 -11.38
N PHE A 217 10.74 -0.15 -10.86
CA PHE A 217 11.77 -0.95 -11.51
C PHE A 217 11.18 -1.80 -12.62
N THR A 218 11.81 -1.79 -13.78
CA THR A 218 11.39 -2.53 -14.98
C THR A 218 12.29 -3.72 -15.29
N ASP A 219 13.25 -4.00 -14.42
CA ASP A 219 14.23 -5.09 -14.56
C ASP A 219 14.02 -6.24 -13.55
N MET A 220 12.85 -6.29 -12.91
CA MET A 220 12.45 -7.41 -12.04
C MET A 220 11.89 -8.60 -12.82
N GLY A 221 11.46 -8.41 -14.08
CA GLY A 221 10.92 -9.44 -14.95
C GLY A 221 10.50 -8.91 -16.32
N ASP A 222 9.78 -9.74 -17.08
CA ASP A 222 9.31 -9.40 -18.42
C ASP A 222 7.97 -8.62 -18.41
N SER A 223 7.26 -8.63 -17.27
CA SER A 223 6.01 -7.88 -17.05
C SER A 223 6.29 -6.65 -16.19
N LYS A 224 5.38 -5.69 -16.19
CA LYS A 224 5.47 -4.54 -15.26
C LYS A 224 5.29 -5.00 -13.83
N GLY A 225 4.26 -5.83 -13.60
CA GLY A 225 3.88 -6.28 -12.27
C GLY A 225 3.34 -5.16 -11.38
N GLY A 226 3.32 -5.42 -10.09
CA GLY A 226 2.82 -4.48 -9.11
C GLY A 226 1.31 -4.30 -9.11
N PHE A 227 0.78 -3.86 -8.01
CA PHE A 227 -0.65 -3.66 -7.85
C PHE A 227 -1.00 -2.26 -7.31
N ALA A 228 -2.18 -1.79 -7.70
CA ALA A 228 -2.86 -0.69 -7.02
C ALA A 228 -4.15 -1.19 -6.36
N LYS A 229 -4.62 -0.43 -5.39
CA LYS A 229 -5.90 -0.69 -4.70
C LYS A 229 -6.63 0.60 -4.40
N VAL A 230 -7.92 0.49 -4.13
CA VAL A 230 -8.65 1.55 -3.45
C VAL A 230 -8.04 1.72 -2.04
N SER A 231 -7.74 2.94 -1.63
CA SER A 231 -7.13 3.20 -0.32
C SER A 231 -8.18 3.20 0.78
N MET A 232 -9.00 4.24 0.80
CA MET A 232 -10.09 4.46 1.73
C MET A 232 -11.39 4.69 0.98
N CYS A 233 -12.51 4.42 1.66
CA CYS A 233 -13.85 4.59 1.14
C CYS A 233 -14.73 5.34 2.13
N PHE A 234 -15.82 5.95 1.63
CA PHE A 234 -16.96 6.30 2.44
C PHE A 234 -18.09 5.29 2.21
N ALA A 235 -18.64 4.79 3.29
CA ALA A 235 -19.79 3.88 3.34
C ALA A 235 -20.90 4.45 4.19
N ILE A 236 -22.13 4.10 3.85
CA ILE A 236 -23.34 4.44 4.64
C ILE A 236 -23.75 3.16 5.37
N SER A 237 -24.07 3.25 6.66
CA SER A 237 -24.56 2.10 7.42
C SER A 237 -25.93 1.66 6.90
N GLU A 238 -26.18 0.35 6.77
CA GLU A 238 -27.47 -0.17 6.27
C GLU A 238 -28.64 0.27 7.16
N ASN A 239 -28.42 0.41 8.48
CA ASN A 239 -29.47 0.78 9.44
C ASN A 239 -29.73 2.29 9.55
N THR A 240 -29.16 3.13 8.67
CA THR A 240 -29.42 4.57 8.69
C THR A 240 -30.88 4.89 8.38
N GLU A 241 -31.45 5.88 9.10
CA GLU A 241 -32.74 6.45 8.76
C GLU A 241 -32.60 7.65 7.79
N HIS A 242 -31.37 8.03 7.42
CA HIS A 242 -31.03 9.25 6.67
C HIS A 242 -30.13 9.00 5.45
N PRO A 243 -30.43 8.02 4.56
CA PRO A 243 -29.52 7.67 3.46
C PRO A 243 -29.32 8.82 2.46
N ALA A 244 -30.33 9.65 2.23
CA ALA A 244 -30.24 10.79 1.32
C ALA A 244 -29.29 11.88 1.84
N GLU A 245 -29.37 12.21 3.13
CA GLU A 245 -28.48 13.17 3.79
C GLU A 245 -27.05 12.67 3.86
N CYS A 246 -26.86 11.37 4.11
CA CYS A 246 -25.56 10.73 4.07
C CYS A 246 -24.92 10.79 2.68
N ALA A 247 -25.72 10.48 1.64
CA ALA A 247 -25.29 10.58 0.25
C ALA A 247 -24.91 12.02 -0.14
N ALA A 248 -25.70 13.00 0.30
CA ALA A 248 -25.41 14.42 0.09
C ALA A 248 -24.09 14.85 0.76
N LEU A 249 -23.82 14.40 2.00
CA LEU A 249 -22.55 14.65 2.68
C LEU A 249 -21.37 14.05 1.92
N ILE A 250 -21.48 12.81 1.48
CA ILE A 250 -20.42 12.13 0.72
C ILE A 250 -20.21 12.84 -0.62
N ASN A 251 -21.29 13.18 -1.33
CA ASN A 251 -21.20 13.93 -2.59
C ASN A 251 -20.51 15.27 -2.39
N PHE A 252 -20.88 16.01 -1.34
CA PHE A 252 -20.27 17.28 -0.97
C PHE A 252 -18.75 17.12 -0.80
N LEU A 253 -18.32 16.12 -0.01
CA LEU A 253 -16.90 15.92 0.30
C LEU A 253 -16.06 15.49 -0.93
N LEU A 254 -16.63 14.69 -1.83
CA LEU A 254 -15.87 14.06 -2.91
C LEU A 254 -16.03 14.75 -4.27
N ASN A 255 -17.18 15.43 -4.53
CA ASN A 255 -17.52 15.92 -5.85
C ASN A 255 -17.76 17.43 -5.90
N GLU A 256 -18.08 18.09 -4.77
CA GLU A 256 -18.39 19.52 -4.77
C GLU A 256 -17.19 20.37 -4.37
N GLU A 257 -17.03 21.53 -5.01
CA GLU A 257 -15.83 22.36 -4.91
C GLU A 257 -15.44 22.70 -3.47
N GLU A 258 -16.40 23.10 -2.63
CA GLU A 258 -16.10 23.51 -1.25
C GLU A 258 -15.71 22.33 -0.36
N GLY A 259 -16.39 21.20 -0.50
CA GLY A 259 -16.09 19.97 0.23
C GLY A 259 -14.72 19.38 -0.19
N VAL A 260 -14.47 19.34 -1.50
CA VAL A 260 -13.18 18.90 -2.04
C VAL A 260 -12.03 19.79 -1.54
N LYS A 261 -12.21 21.12 -1.47
CA LYS A 261 -11.20 22.03 -0.91
C LYS A 261 -10.89 21.75 0.56
N ILE A 262 -11.83 21.21 1.32
CA ILE A 262 -11.61 20.79 2.72
C ILE A 262 -10.81 19.49 2.77
N MET A 263 -11.16 18.52 1.92
CA MET A 263 -10.50 17.23 1.85
C MET A 263 -9.10 17.32 1.20
N ALA A 264 -8.99 18.14 0.16
CA ALA A 264 -7.79 18.30 -0.67
C ALA A 264 -7.16 16.93 -1.05
N SER A 265 -5.84 16.80 -0.90
CA SER A 265 -5.09 15.54 -1.10
C SER A 265 -4.67 14.85 0.21
N GLU A 266 -5.31 15.19 1.34
CA GLU A 266 -4.97 14.65 2.67
C GLU A 266 -5.15 13.12 2.78
N ARG A 267 -5.96 12.54 1.90
CA ARG A 267 -6.26 11.10 1.84
C ARG A 267 -5.75 10.44 0.56
N GLY A 268 -4.82 11.08 -0.12
CA GLY A 268 -4.30 10.67 -1.43
C GLY A 268 -4.92 11.48 -2.57
N ILE A 269 -4.60 11.11 -3.80
CA ILE A 269 -5.14 11.77 -4.99
C ILE A 269 -6.61 11.36 -5.16
N PRO A 270 -7.55 12.34 -5.26
CA PRO A 270 -8.98 12.03 -5.37
C PRO A 270 -9.30 11.05 -6.50
N ALA A 271 -10.06 9.99 -6.17
CA ALA A 271 -10.59 9.04 -7.16
C ALA A 271 -11.73 9.62 -7.99
N SER A 272 -12.41 10.64 -7.46
CA SER A 272 -13.43 11.41 -8.19
C SER A 272 -12.80 12.32 -9.25
N ALA A 273 -13.26 12.27 -10.49
CA ALA A 273 -12.79 13.15 -11.57
C ALA A 273 -13.10 14.63 -11.26
N ALA A 274 -14.29 14.93 -10.69
CA ALA A 274 -14.63 16.27 -10.24
C ALA A 274 -13.72 16.73 -9.10
N GLY A 275 -13.50 15.88 -8.11
CA GLY A 275 -12.60 16.16 -6.98
C GLY A 275 -11.14 16.39 -7.44
N LEU A 276 -10.63 15.55 -8.30
CA LEU A 276 -9.29 15.72 -8.88
C LEU A 276 -9.15 17.06 -9.64
N LYS A 277 -10.14 17.39 -10.45
CA LYS A 277 -10.15 18.66 -11.18
C LYS A 277 -10.14 19.87 -10.25
N VAL A 278 -10.97 19.87 -9.19
CA VAL A 278 -10.96 20.95 -8.19
C VAL A 278 -9.60 21.09 -7.53
N CYS A 279 -8.98 19.97 -7.13
CA CYS A 279 -7.64 19.99 -6.53
C CYS A 279 -6.58 20.57 -7.49
N GLN A 280 -6.62 20.19 -8.77
CA GLN A 280 -5.71 20.71 -9.80
C GLN A 280 -5.91 22.22 -10.03
N ASP A 281 -7.17 22.65 -10.24
CA ASP A 281 -7.51 24.05 -10.54
C ASP A 281 -7.15 25.00 -9.38
N ASN A 282 -7.09 24.49 -8.15
CA ASN A 282 -6.82 25.29 -6.94
C ASN A 282 -5.43 25.03 -6.32
N ASN A 283 -4.55 24.26 -6.97
CA ASN A 283 -3.21 23.88 -6.48
C ASN A 283 -3.24 23.23 -5.08
N LEU A 284 -4.19 22.33 -4.85
CA LEU A 284 -4.39 21.64 -3.57
C LEU A 284 -3.74 20.25 -3.52
N LEU A 285 -3.13 19.79 -4.62
CA LEU A 285 -2.40 18.53 -4.62
C LEU A 285 -1.02 18.73 -3.99
N ASN A 286 -0.66 17.84 -3.07
CA ASN A 286 0.73 17.72 -2.66
C ASN A 286 1.56 17.21 -3.84
N GLU A 287 2.60 17.94 -4.22
CA GLU A 287 3.40 17.65 -5.44
C GLU A 287 4.04 16.25 -5.38
N LYS A 288 4.57 15.84 -4.23
CA LYS A 288 5.22 14.53 -4.06
C LYS A 288 4.21 13.39 -4.11
N VAL A 289 3.05 13.57 -3.49
CA VAL A 289 1.95 12.58 -3.54
C VAL A 289 1.43 12.45 -4.97
N ALA A 290 1.26 13.56 -5.68
CA ALA A 290 0.79 13.56 -7.07
C ALA A 290 1.82 12.92 -8.03
N GLU A 291 3.11 13.24 -7.86
CA GLU A 291 4.20 12.61 -8.62
C GLU A 291 4.21 11.10 -8.38
N ALA A 292 4.21 10.66 -7.12
CA ALA A 292 4.22 9.26 -6.74
C ALA A 292 3.01 8.49 -7.31
N ASN A 293 1.80 9.01 -7.10
CA ASN A 293 0.57 8.40 -7.60
C ASN A 293 0.55 8.28 -9.13
N SER A 294 1.02 9.32 -9.84
CA SER A 294 1.11 9.28 -11.29
C SER A 294 2.05 8.19 -11.80
N LYS A 295 3.22 8.01 -11.14
CA LYS A 295 4.18 6.96 -11.49
C LYS A 295 3.61 5.58 -11.21
N VAL A 296 3.03 5.37 -10.03
CA VAL A 296 2.37 4.12 -9.63
C VAL A 296 1.31 3.72 -10.65
N LEU A 297 0.33 4.58 -10.92
CA LEU A 297 -0.79 4.24 -11.81
C LEU A 297 -0.37 4.06 -13.28
N ALA A 298 0.76 4.62 -13.70
CA ALA A 298 1.33 4.37 -15.02
C ALA A 298 2.06 3.03 -15.14
N HIS A 299 2.52 2.48 -14.01
CA HIS A 299 3.31 1.25 -13.97
C HIS A 299 2.49 0.01 -13.63
N VAL A 300 1.71 0.02 -12.54
CA VAL A 300 1.03 -1.15 -12.00
C VAL A 300 0.12 -1.85 -13.02
N GLU A 301 0.15 -3.17 -13.00
CA GLU A 301 -0.58 -4.02 -13.95
C GLU A 301 -1.79 -4.69 -13.31
N PHE A 302 -1.76 -4.93 -12.00
CA PHE A 302 -2.76 -5.71 -11.28
C PHE A 302 -3.53 -4.87 -10.25
N GLN A 303 -4.67 -5.44 -9.81
CA GLN A 303 -5.41 -4.95 -8.65
C GLN A 303 -5.18 -5.88 -7.47
N LEU A 304 -5.05 -5.31 -6.28
CA LEU A 304 -4.93 -6.10 -5.06
C LEU A 304 -6.25 -6.79 -4.75
N ASP A 305 -6.19 -8.06 -4.35
CA ASP A 305 -7.32 -8.75 -3.72
C ASP A 305 -7.51 -8.23 -2.29
N PRO A 306 -8.75 -7.90 -1.83
CA PRO A 306 -8.97 -7.36 -0.49
C PRO A 306 -8.55 -8.32 0.65
N LYS A 307 -8.54 -9.64 0.42
CA LYS A 307 -8.09 -10.63 1.41
C LYS A 307 -6.57 -10.61 1.64
N PHE A 308 -5.78 -10.01 0.73
CA PHE A 308 -4.36 -9.75 0.97
C PHE A 308 -4.11 -8.98 2.26
N GLU A 309 -4.98 -8.06 2.61
CA GLU A 309 -4.90 -7.28 3.84
C GLU A 309 -5.77 -7.83 4.97
N ALA A 310 -6.14 -9.11 4.92
CA ALA A 310 -6.86 -9.75 6.02
C ALA A 310 -6.02 -9.74 7.31
N ALA A 311 -6.68 -9.55 8.45
CA ALA A 311 -6.01 -9.44 9.75
C ALA A 311 -5.09 -10.64 10.06
N ALA A 312 -5.51 -11.86 9.70
CA ALA A 312 -4.73 -13.08 9.90
C ALA A 312 -3.43 -13.12 9.08
N LEU A 313 -3.33 -12.32 8.01
CA LEU A 313 -2.13 -12.21 7.18
C LEU A 313 -1.27 -10.99 7.57
N LYS A 314 -1.90 -9.81 7.68
CA LYS A 314 -1.22 -8.51 7.73
C LYS A 314 -0.87 -8.02 9.14
N ASN A 315 -1.59 -8.44 10.17
CA ASN A 315 -1.31 -7.99 11.53
C ASN A 315 0.08 -8.45 11.99
N THR A 316 0.63 -7.81 13.02
CA THR A 316 1.96 -8.14 13.58
C THR A 316 2.05 -9.55 14.17
N ASP A 317 0.93 -10.19 14.43
CA ASP A 317 0.79 -11.62 14.79
C ASP A 317 0.31 -12.48 13.60
N GLY A 318 0.30 -11.93 12.40
CA GLY A 318 -0.16 -12.60 11.18
C GLY A 318 0.97 -13.25 10.38
N VAL A 319 0.57 -14.03 9.37
CA VAL A 319 1.45 -14.90 8.59
C VAL A 319 2.60 -14.12 7.90
N TYR A 320 2.34 -12.91 7.38
CA TYR A 320 3.38 -12.14 6.70
C TYR A 320 4.52 -11.75 7.64
N TYR A 321 4.19 -11.36 8.88
CA TYR A 321 5.19 -11.02 9.88
C TYR A 321 5.96 -12.24 10.36
N ASP A 322 5.27 -13.34 10.63
CA ASP A 322 5.90 -14.60 11.04
C ASP A 322 6.91 -15.09 9.99
N VAL A 323 6.47 -15.19 8.73
CA VAL A 323 7.30 -15.68 7.62
C VAL A 323 8.51 -14.77 7.38
N MET A 324 8.32 -13.46 7.27
CA MET A 324 9.44 -12.55 6.97
C MET A 324 10.42 -12.40 8.15
N ALA A 325 9.92 -12.44 9.38
CA ALA A 325 10.77 -12.42 10.57
C ALA A 325 11.54 -13.74 10.71
N GLY A 326 10.87 -14.88 10.59
CA GLY A 326 11.50 -16.21 10.70
C GLY A 326 12.57 -16.43 9.62
N LEU A 327 12.31 -15.97 8.38
CA LEU A 327 13.29 -15.98 7.30
C LEU A 327 14.51 -15.12 7.64
N SER A 328 14.32 -13.90 8.14
CA SER A 328 15.40 -12.97 8.50
C SER A 328 16.20 -13.45 9.74
N TYR A 329 15.58 -14.19 10.65
CA TYR A 329 16.25 -14.79 11.82
C TYR A 329 16.95 -16.11 11.48
N GLY A 330 16.61 -16.74 10.35
CA GLY A 330 17.09 -18.07 9.97
C GLY A 330 16.37 -19.18 10.73
N ASP A 331 15.18 -18.93 11.24
CA ASP A 331 14.29 -19.92 11.86
C ASP A 331 13.63 -20.81 10.80
N TYR A 332 13.40 -20.24 9.61
CA TYR A 332 12.90 -20.91 8.41
C TYR A 332 13.89 -20.73 7.26
N ASP A 333 14.05 -21.75 6.43
CA ASP A 333 14.60 -21.55 5.09
C ASP A 333 13.47 -21.08 4.12
N ALA A 334 13.84 -20.73 2.89
CA ALA A 334 12.88 -20.18 1.94
C ALA A 334 11.84 -21.22 1.47
N GLU A 335 12.13 -22.52 1.53
CA GLU A 335 11.19 -23.60 1.20
C GLU A 335 10.13 -23.72 2.30
N GLU A 336 10.54 -23.85 3.56
CA GLU A 336 9.65 -23.91 4.72
C GLU A 336 8.79 -22.64 4.83
N ALA A 337 9.40 -21.46 4.66
CA ALA A 337 8.72 -20.17 4.67
C ALA A 337 7.65 -20.05 3.56
N ALA A 338 7.91 -20.60 2.37
CA ALA A 338 6.96 -20.62 1.28
C ALA A 338 5.75 -21.51 1.59
N GLU A 339 5.96 -22.69 2.16
CA GLU A 339 4.89 -23.61 2.57
C GLU A 339 3.98 -22.96 3.63
N ILE A 340 4.56 -22.32 4.66
CA ILE A 340 3.80 -21.59 5.70
C ILE A 340 2.97 -20.45 5.07
N LEU A 341 3.55 -19.72 4.14
CA LEU A 341 2.89 -18.60 3.48
C LEU A 341 1.70 -19.08 2.61
N VAL A 342 1.89 -20.14 1.83
CA VAL A 342 0.82 -20.76 1.02
C VAL A 342 -0.33 -21.22 1.92
N GLU A 343 -0.03 -22.01 2.97
CA GLU A 343 -1.05 -22.53 3.89
C GLU A 343 -1.86 -21.39 4.53
N GLY A 344 -1.18 -20.36 5.04
CA GLY A 344 -1.82 -19.22 5.68
C GLY A 344 -2.73 -18.42 4.73
N ILE A 345 -2.30 -18.22 3.48
CA ILE A 345 -3.10 -17.52 2.47
C ILE A 345 -4.31 -18.37 2.06
N GLU A 346 -4.13 -19.64 1.78
CA GLU A 346 -5.23 -20.54 1.42
C GLU A 346 -6.27 -20.64 2.53
N GLU A 347 -5.85 -20.66 3.80
CA GLU A 347 -6.78 -20.64 4.94
C GLU A 347 -7.66 -19.37 4.93
N VAL A 348 -7.10 -18.22 4.59
CA VAL A 348 -7.86 -16.96 4.48
C VAL A 348 -8.76 -16.94 3.25
N LEU A 349 -8.27 -17.43 2.11
CA LEU A 349 -9.05 -17.47 0.87
C LEU A 349 -10.26 -18.41 0.96
N ASN A 350 -10.16 -19.49 1.72
CA ASN A 350 -11.21 -20.50 1.90
C ASN A 350 -12.27 -20.14 2.96
N LYS A 351 -12.10 -19.06 3.69
CA LYS A 351 -13.08 -18.48 4.65
C LYS A 351 -14.00 -17.48 3.96
#